data_66acf696fa8ce5fdd63370c514646571
#
_entry.id   66acf696fa8ce5fdd63370c514646571
#
_cell.length_a   1.000
_cell.length_b   1.000
_cell.length_c   1.000
_cell.angle_alpha   90.00
_cell.angle_beta   90.00
_cell.angle_gamma   90.00
#
_symmetry.space_group_name_H-M   'P 1'
#
loop_
_entity.id
_entity.type
_entity.pdbx_description
1 polymer ?
#
loop_
_entity_poly.entity_id
_entity_poly.type
_entity_poly.pdbx_seq_one_letter_code
_entity_poly.pdbx_strand_id
1 'polypeptide(L)'
;YYIAPTIWAWNKGRAKNIVRDVTMVASIFPFEAKAYKEAGAPVTFVGHPLADTVKPSMSFDEAMDHFHGDRDKKRILLMPGSRKNEVTGLLPIMLEAAENLAQKENCQFFIPRASTIPESFLRSIIGNSSLCIEITEGHQYDLMQICTACVASSGTATLETALMELPTVLVYKLAPVTWFLANLLVHVKYAGLPNLLMGREVTPELLQDRANAENITDILLPWIEDEEKRKKNIEEIKEVRKAQGSGGAVHRVARLIVDTAGAVHGRKEK
;
A
#
# COMPACT_ATOMS: atom_id res chain seq x y z
N TYR A 1 -6.54 17.40 -14.90
CA TYR A 1 -7.03 16.29 -14.08
C TYR A 1 -5.89 15.74 -13.22
N TYR A 2 -5.97 15.89 -11.90
CA TYR A 2 -5.02 15.36 -10.94
C TYR A 2 -5.55 14.05 -10.33
N ILE A 3 -4.70 13.03 -10.22
CA ILE A 3 -5.07 11.66 -9.82
C ILE A 3 -6.19 11.14 -10.73
N ALA A 4 -5.85 10.98 -11.99
CA ALA A 4 -6.79 10.59 -13.04
C ALA A 4 -7.21 9.12 -12.90
N PRO A 5 -8.35 8.70 -13.48
CA PRO A 5 -8.83 7.32 -13.41
C PRO A 5 -7.82 6.34 -13.97
N THR A 6 -7.76 5.15 -13.38
CA THR A 6 -6.93 4.04 -13.83
C THR A 6 -7.37 3.57 -15.23
N ILE A 7 -6.56 3.83 -16.25
CA ILE A 7 -6.81 3.38 -17.64
C ILE A 7 -5.89 2.23 -18.05
N TRP A 8 -4.78 2.06 -17.36
CA TRP A 8 -3.74 1.10 -17.68
C TRP A 8 -4.11 -0.35 -17.31
N ALA A 9 -5.02 -0.55 -16.35
CA ALA A 9 -5.37 -1.87 -15.85
C ALA A 9 -6.48 -2.55 -16.69
N TRP A 10 -7.56 -1.83 -17.11
CA TRP A 10 -8.74 -2.50 -17.65
C TRP A 10 -9.60 -1.70 -18.64
N ASN A 11 -9.49 -0.38 -18.71
CA ASN A 11 -10.40 0.42 -19.54
C ASN A 11 -9.68 1.50 -20.38
N LYS A 12 -8.98 1.05 -21.42
CA LYS A 12 -8.32 1.96 -22.38
C LYS A 12 -9.31 2.88 -23.10
N GLY A 13 -10.60 2.53 -23.19
CA GLY A 13 -11.63 3.37 -23.80
C GLY A 13 -11.88 4.69 -23.06
N ARG A 14 -11.69 4.72 -21.74
CA ARG A 14 -11.76 5.96 -20.94
C ARG A 14 -10.73 7.01 -21.37
N ALA A 15 -9.60 6.59 -21.90
CA ALA A 15 -8.57 7.49 -22.40
C ALA A 15 -9.10 8.44 -23.50
N LYS A 16 -10.00 7.96 -24.36
CA LYS A 16 -10.60 8.79 -25.43
C LYS A 16 -11.37 9.99 -24.87
N ASN A 17 -12.12 9.78 -23.79
CA ASN A 17 -12.85 10.89 -23.15
C ASN A 17 -11.87 11.86 -22.46
N ILE A 18 -10.83 11.35 -21.82
CA ILE A 18 -9.79 12.17 -21.19
C ILE A 18 -9.07 13.04 -22.25
N VAL A 19 -8.70 12.45 -23.39
CA VAL A 19 -8.09 13.20 -24.52
C VAL A 19 -8.99 14.32 -25.01
N ARG A 20 -10.30 14.09 -25.09
CA ARG A 20 -11.27 15.09 -25.57
C ARG A 20 -11.56 16.18 -24.55
N ASP A 21 -11.72 15.81 -23.27
CA ASP A 21 -12.35 16.65 -22.27
C ASP A 21 -11.35 17.29 -21.27
N VAL A 22 -10.07 16.87 -21.30
CA VAL A 22 -9.08 17.27 -20.29
C VAL A 22 -7.90 17.98 -20.94
N THR A 23 -7.64 19.20 -20.49
CA THR A 23 -6.52 20.03 -20.99
C THR A 23 -5.14 19.45 -20.62
N MET A 24 -5.02 18.85 -19.41
CA MET A 24 -3.77 18.30 -18.89
C MET A 24 -4.05 17.25 -17.83
N VAL A 25 -3.36 16.12 -17.90
CA VAL A 25 -3.36 15.09 -16.85
C VAL A 25 -2.09 15.24 -16.01
N ALA A 26 -2.25 15.41 -14.69
CA ALA A 26 -1.15 15.32 -13.75
C ALA A 26 -1.12 13.89 -13.17
N SER A 27 -0.24 13.05 -13.72
CA SER A 27 -0.13 11.64 -13.32
C SER A 27 0.81 11.47 -12.13
N ILE A 28 0.43 10.56 -11.23
CA ILE A 28 1.20 10.26 -10.01
C ILE A 28 2.10 9.02 -10.16
N PHE A 29 1.95 8.26 -11.24
CA PHE A 29 2.79 7.09 -11.53
C PHE A 29 3.41 7.18 -12.93
N PRO A 30 4.69 6.75 -13.11
CA PRO A 30 5.37 6.76 -14.41
C PRO A 30 4.67 5.88 -15.46
N PHE A 31 4.21 4.69 -15.06
CA PHE A 31 3.51 3.76 -15.95
C PHE A 31 2.13 4.29 -16.38
N GLU A 32 1.48 5.03 -15.51
CA GLU A 32 0.22 5.72 -15.81
C GLU A 32 0.44 6.86 -16.81
N ALA A 33 1.46 7.67 -16.58
CA ALA A 33 1.83 8.74 -17.52
C ALA A 33 2.13 8.17 -18.91
N LYS A 34 2.83 7.03 -18.98
CA LYS A 34 3.08 6.32 -20.24
C LYS A 34 1.78 5.90 -20.92
N ALA A 35 0.86 5.29 -20.20
CA ALA A 35 -0.44 4.85 -20.73
C ALA A 35 -1.29 6.01 -21.26
N TYR A 36 -1.33 7.14 -20.56
CA TYR A 36 -2.00 8.36 -21.02
C TYR A 36 -1.34 8.97 -22.26
N LYS A 37 -0.01 9.00 -22.31
CA LYS A 37 0.74 9.48 -23.46
C LYS A 37 0.48 8.61 -24.70
N GLU A 38 0.50 7.30 -24.57
CA GLU A 38 0.19 6.36 -25.65
C GLU A 38 -1.25 6.51 -26.16
N ALA A 39 -2.17 6.91 -25.29
CA ALA A 39 -3.56 7.23 -25.65
C ALA A 39 -3.72 8.62 -26.30
N GLY A 40 -2.66 9.43 -26.41
CA GLY A 40 -2.68 10.77 -26.98
C GLY A 40 -3.12 11.88 -26.02
N ALA A 41 -3.24 11.60 -24.71
CA ALA A 41 -3.60 12.62 -23.73
C ALA A 41 -2.39 13.52 -23.37
N PRO A 42 -2.61 14.85 -23.23
CA PRO A 42 -1.61 15.71 -22.63
C PRO A 42 -1.37 15.29 -21.17
N VAL A 43 -0.16 14.82 -20.86
CA VAL A 43 0.16 14.28 -19.53
C VAL A 43 1.53 14.74 -19.05
N THR A 44 1.61 15.06 -17.76
CA THR A 44 2.86 15.33 -17.04
C THR A 44 2.93 14.42 -15.82
N PHE A 45 4.04 13.70 -15.67
CA PHE A 45 4.32 12.97 -14.44
C PHE A 45 4.77 13.95 -13.35
N VAL A 46 4.03 14.03 -12.25
CA VAL A 46 4.27 14.96 -11.15
C VAL A 46 4.81 14.27 -9.88
N GLY A 47 4.84 12.94 -9.87
CA GLY A 47 5.19 12.14 -8.67
C GLY A 47 4.00 11.89 -7.75
N HIS A 48 4.17 10.95 -6.83
CA HIS A 48 3.11 10.58 -5.90
C HIS A 48 3.18 11.42 -4.62
N PRO A 49 2.06 11.99 -4.12
CA PRO A 49 2.06 12.82 -2.91
C PRO A 49 2.51 12.06 -1.65
N LEU A 50 2.33 10.75 -1.60
CA LEU A 50 2.83 9.92 -0.49
C LEU A 50 4.36 10.00 -0.34
N ALA A 51 5.11 10.27 -1.40
CA ALA A 51 6.56 10.45 -1.30
C ALA A 51 6.95 11.63 -0.39
N ASP A 52 6.06 12.62 -0.26
CA ASP A 52 6.24 13.79 0.59
C ASP A 52 5.71 13.61 2.02
N THR A 53 4.65 12.79 2.18
CA THR A 53 3.89 12.68 3.43
C THR A 53 4.21 11.45 4.26
N VAL A 54 4.68 10.36 3.62
CA VAL A 54 5.02 9.12 4.32
C VAL A 54 6.37 9.25 5.01
N LYS A 55 6.31 9.60 6.29
CA LYS A 55 7.44 9.68 7.20
C LYS A 55 6.93 9.63 8.64
N PRO A 56 7.73 9.10 9.57
CA PRO A 56 7.36 9.14 10.98
C PRO A 56 7.37 10.59 11.50
N SER A 57 6.55 10.85 12.50
CA SER A 57 6.47 12.12 13.24
C SER A 57 7.13 12.04 14.61
N MET A 58 7.35 10.83 15.13
CA MET A 58 7.99 10.50 16.40
C MET A 58 9.37 9.87 16.13
N SER A 59 10.26 9.96 17.09
CA SER A 59 11.45 9.11 17.13
C SER A 59 11.05 7.66 17.37
N PHE A 60 11.98 6.73 17.13
CA PHE A 60 11.74 5.30 17.37
C PHE A 60 11.34 5.03 18.83
N ASP A 61 12.03 5.63 19.79
CA ASP A 61 11.77 5.42 21.21
C ASP A 61 10.42 6.02 21.64
N GLU A 62 10.08 7.22 21.18
CA GLU A 62 8.76 7.81 21.43
C GLU A 62 7.62 6.95 20.84
N ALA A 63 7.80 6.41 19.65
CA ALA A 63 6.82 5.51 19.04
C ALA A 63 6.70 4.19 19.81
N MET A 64 7.83 3.62 20.26
CA MET A 64 7.81 2.43 21.11
C MET A 64 7.01 2.65 22.40
N ASP A 65 7.21 3.78 23.06
CA ASP A 65 6.50 4.13 24.29
C ASP A 65 5.02 4.41 24.01
N HIS A 66 4.71 5.13 22.93
CA HIS A 66 3.34 5.48 22.54
C HIS A 66 2.47 4.27 22.22
N PHE A 67 3.03 3.26 21.55
CA PHE A 67 2.33 2.04 21.16
C PHE A 67 2.59 0.87 22.14
N HIS A 68 3.17 1.11 23.30
CA HIS A 68 3.52 0.07 24.27
C HIS A 68 4.27 -1.11 23.62
N GLY A 69 5.20 -0.74 22.71
CA GLY A 69 6.02 -1.71 21.98
C GLY A 69 6.98 -2.44 22.90
N ASP A 70 6.91 -3.76 22.91
CA ASP A 70 7.82 -4.60 23.68
C ASP A 70 9.15 -4.76 22.90
N ARG A 71 10.26 -4.35 23.51
CA ARG A 71 11.59 -4.41 22.89
C ARG A 71 12.12 -5.82 22.70
N ASP A 72 11.66 -6.75 23.53
CA ASP A 72 12.06 -8.16 23.51
C ASP A 72 11.23 -8.99 22.52
N LYS A 73 10.22 -8.37 21.89
CA LYS A 73 9.33 -9.03 20.95
C LYS A 73 9.54 -8.56 19.51
N LYS A 74 9.25 -9.46 18.57
CA LYS A 74 9.11 -9.12 17.15
C LYS A 74 7.75 -8.48 16.94
N ARG A 75 7.73 -7.26 16.43
CA ARG A 75 6.49 -6.48 16.26
C ARG A 75 5.98 -6.64 14.83
N ILE A 76 4.79 -7.22 14.70
CA ILE A 76 4.18 -7.56 13.42
C ILE A 76 2.93 -6.72 13.20
N LEU A 77 2.86 -6.05 12.07
CA LEU A 77 1.75 -5.20 11.68
C LEU A 77 0.75 -5.99 10.84
N LEU A 78 -0.52 -5.98 11.22
CA LEU A 78 -1.62 -6.61 10.49
C LEU A 78 -2.57 -5.54 9.97
N MET A 79 -2.60 -5.34 8.66
CA MET A 79 -3.42 -4.32 7.98
C MET A 79 -4.50 -4.96 7.11
N PRO A 80 -5.63 -5.40 7.69
CA PRO A 80 -6.64 -6.19 6.98
C PRO A 80 -7.48 -5.37 5.99
N GLY A 81 -7.28 -4.07 5.93
CA GLY A 81 -7.99 -3.16 5.01
C GLY A 81 -8.90 -2.17 5.73
N SER A 82 -9.55 -1.32 4.94
CA SER A 82 -10.40 -0.22 5.41
C SER A 82 -11.90 -0.45 5.16
N ARG A 83 -12.27 -1.60 4.59
CA ARG A 83 -13.68 -1.97 4.31
C ARG A 83 -14.04 -3.23 5.08
N LYS A 84 -15.28 -3.29 5.61
CA LYS A 84 -15.76 -4.46 6.36
C LYS A 84 -15.55 -5.78 5.62
N ASN A 85 -15.83 -5.83 4.32
CA ASN A 85 -15.66 -7.05 3.53
C ASN A 85 -14.18 -7.47 3.44
N GLU A 86 -13.24 -6.53 3.32
CA GLU A 86 -11.80 -6.81 3.34
C GLU A 86 -11.41 -7.39 4.69
N VAL A 87 -11.78 -6.72 5.78
CA VAL A 87 -11.50 -7.16 7.15
C VAL A 87 -12.09 -8.54 7.43
N THR A 88 -13.35 -8.79 7.06
CA THR A 88 -14.00 -10.11 7.23
C THR A 88 -13.25 -11.23 6.49
N GLY A 89 -12.75 -10.93 5.29
CA GLY A 89 -12.08 -11.95 4.47
C GLY A 89 -10.61 -12.16 4.81
N LEU A 90 -9.93 -11.14 5.32
CA LEU A 90 -8.47 -11.17 5.50
C LEU A 90 -8.02 -11.28 6.96
N LEU A 91 -8.72 -10.63 7.90
CA LEU A 91 -8.29 -10.65 9.30
C LEU A 91 -8.23 -12.07 9.90
N PRO A 92 -9.20 -12.99 9.65
CA PRO A 92 -9.10 -14.36 10.17
C PRO A 92 -7.83 -15.09 9.75
N ILE A 93 -7.43 -15.00 8.48
CA ILE A 93 -6.21 -15.65 7.99
C ILE A 93 -4.93 -14.97 8.50
N MET A 94 -4.97 -13.65 8.74
CA MET A 94 -3.86 -12.93 9.36
C MET A 94 -3.69 -13.34 10.83
N LEU A 95 -4.79 -13.56 11.55
CA LEU A 95 -4.77 -14.04 12.94
C LEU A 95 -4.23 -15.48 13.02
N GLU A 96 -4.66 -16.37 12.14
CA GLU A 96 -4.13 -17.72 12.06
C GLU A 96 -2.62 -17.72 11.74
N ALA A 97 -2.15 -16.86 10.83
CA ALA A 97 -0.72 -16.67 10.58
C ALA A 97 0.01 -16.11 11.81
N ALA A 98 -0.62 -15.19 12.54
CA ALA A 98 -0.07 -14.63 13.78
C ALA A 98 0.06 -15.72 14.87
N GLU A 99 -0.89 -16.63 14.98
CA GLU A 99 -0.81 -17.80 15.88
C GLU A 99 0.37 -18.72 15.48
N ASN A 100 0.53 -19.00 14.19
CA ASN A 100 1.65 -19.80 13.70
C ASN A 100 3.01 -19.15 13.98
N LEU A 101 3.11 -17.82 13.85
CA LEU A 101 4.33 -17.07 14.17
C LEU A 101 4.60 -17.06 15.68
N ALA A 102 3.57 -16.84 16.50
CA ALA A 102 3.71 -16.79 17.97
C ALA A 102 4.11 -18.13 18.60
N GLN A 103 3.88 -19.26 17.91
CA GLN A 103 4.38 -20.58 18.34
C GLN A 103 5.89 -20.75 18.12
N LYS A 104 6.48 -19.95 17.22
CA LYS A 104 7.88 -20.05 16.81
C LYS A 104 8.74 -18.93 17.36
N GLU A 105 8.18 -17.73 17.48
CA GLU A 105 8.87 -16.52 17.89
C GLU A 105 8.08 -15.71 18.91
N ASN A 106 8.78 -14.98 19.77
CA ASN A 106 8.13 -14.06 20.71
C ASN A 106 7.63 -12.82 19.98
N CYS A 107 6.32 -12.77 19.67
CA CYS A 107 5.71 -11.74 18.84
C CYS A 107 4.73 -10.86 19.62
N GLN A 108 4.63 -9.61 19.20
CA GLN A 108 3.56 -8.66 19.50
C GLN A 108 2.93 -8.24 18.17
N PHE A 109 1.61 -8.14 18.13
CA PHE A 109 0.87 -7.84 16.92
C PHE A 109 0.12 -6.52 17.08
N PHE A 110 0.11 -5.73 16.01
CA PHE A 110 -0.61 -4.46 15.94
C PHE A 110 -1.61 -4.47 14.80
N ILE A 111 -2.81 -3.96 15.05
CA ILE A 111 -3.86 -3.76 14.04
C ILE A 111 -4.22 -2.28 14.01
N PRO A 112 -3.71 -1.50 13.04
CA PRO A 112 -4.12 -0.10 12.88
C PRO A 112 -5.55 -0.06 12.39
N ARG A 113 -6.42 0.55 13.19
CA ARG A 113 -7.84 0.67 12.88
C ARG A 113 -8.08 1.79 11.89
N ALA A 114 -8.64 1.47 10.75
CA ALA A 114 -9.17 2.49 9.85
C ALA A 114 -10.40 3.17 10.48
N SER A 115 -10.55 4.48 10.33
CA SER A 115 -11.67 5.26 10.90
C SER A 115 -13.05 4.77 10.45
N THR A 116 -13.12 4.09 9.31
CA THR A 116 -14.34 3.49 8.74
C THR A 116 -14.75 2.17 9.42
N ILE A 117 -13.88 1.59 10.25
CA ILE A 117 -14.07 0.28 10.90
C ILE A 117 -14.28 0.50 12.40
N PRO A 118 -15.43 0.11 12.97
CA PRO A 118 -15.63 0.13 14.42
C PRO A 118 -14.68 -0.82 15.14
N GLU A 119 -14.13 -0.41 16.27
CA GLU A 119 -13.25 -1.26 17.08
C GLU A 119 -13.96 -2.54 17.52
N SER A 120 -15.23 -2.44 17.93
CA SER A 120 -16.06 -3.59 18.30
C SER A 120 -16.15 -4.64 17.20
N PHE A 121 -16.10 -4.22 15.93
CA PHE A 121 -16.10 -5.13 14.79
C PHE A 121 -14.77 -5.91 14.71
N LEU A 122 -13.62 -5.23 14.89
CA LEU A 122 -12.32 -5.92 14.94
C LEU A 122 -12.28 -6.90 16.11
N ARG A 123 -12.68 -6.47 17.31
CA ARG A 123 -12.72 -7.30 18.51
C ARG A 123 -13.63 -8.52 18.36
N SER A 124 -14.75 -8.40 17.63
CA SER A 124 -15.63 -9.54 17.37
C SER A 124 -15.00 -10.62 16.49
N ILE A 125 -14.03 -10.25 15.63
CA ILE A 125 -13.29 -11.20 14.78
C ILE A 125 -12.08 -11.77 15.56
N ILE A 126 -11.36 -10.93 16.31
CA ILE A 126 -10.24 -11.36 17.15
C ILE A 126 -10.70 -12.36 18.22
N GLY A 127 -11.91 -12.16 18.76
CA GLY A 127 -12.50 -13.06 19.74
C GLY A 127 -11.66 -13.16 21.02
N ASN A 128 -11.53 -14.38 21.54
CA ASN A 128 -10.76 -14.69 22.74
C ASN A 128 -9.34 -15.18 22.40
N SER A 129 -8.70 -14.58 21.38
CA SER A 129 -7.32 -14.93 21.02
C SER A 129 -6.38 -14.70 22.21
N SER A 130 -5.46 -15.62 22.43
CA SER A 130 -4.40 -15.52 23.45
C SER A 130 -3.20 -14.68 22.95
N LEU A 131 -3.23 -14.20 21.72
CA LEU A 131 -2.17 -13.40 21.14
C LEU A 131 -2.08 -12.03 21.81
N CYS A 132 -0.86 -11.51 21.93
CA CYS A 132 -0.60 -10.12 22.32
C CYS A 132 -0.94 -9.20 21.14
N ILE A 133 -2.22 -8.82 21.01
CA ILE A 133 -2.72 -7.96 19.93
C ILE A 133 -3.13 -6.60 20.49
N GLU A 134 -2.62 -5.53 19.89
CA GLU A 134 -3.02 -4.15 20.17
C GLU A 134 -3.73 -3.55 18.97
N ILE A 135 -4.93 -3.02 19.17
CA ILE A 135 -5.66 -2.22 18.18
C ILE A 135 -5.25 -0.77 18.37
N THR A 136 -4.68 -0.15 17.33
CA THR A 136 -4.17 1.22 17.38
C THR A 136 -4.98 2.16 16.51
N GLU A 137 -4.88 3.47 16.77
CA GLU A 137 -5.52 4.51 15.97
C GLU A 137 -4.59 5.69 15.77
N GLY A 138 -4.52 6.19 14.54
CA GLY A 138 -3.63 7.29 14.19
C GLY A 138 -2.15 6.89 14.14
N HIS A 139 -1.29 7.86 13.83
CA HIS A 139 0.17 7.72 13.83
C HIS A 139 0.70 6.46 13.12
N GLN A 140 0.05 6.08 12.02
CA GLN A 140 0.34 4.81 11.34
C GLN A 140 1.79 4.69 10.85
N TYR A 141 2.45 5.80 10.50
CA TYR A 141 3.85 5.75 10.04
C TYR A 141 4.81 5.59 11.23
N ASP A 142 4.46 6.12 12.39
CA ASP A 142 5.21 5.91 13.63
C ASP A 142 5.09 4.45 14.09
N LEU A 143 3.90 3.84 13.92
CA LEU A 143 3.71 2.42 14.17
C LEU A 143 4.50 1.55 13.18
N MET A 144 4.48 1.87 11.88
CA MET A 144 5.27 1.16 10.85
C MET A 144 6.76 1.21 11.16
N GLN A 145 7.28 2.33 11.68
CA GLN A 145 8.69 2.50 12.03
C GLN A 145 9.18 1.51 13.08
N ILE A 146 8.32 1.12 14.03
CA ILE A 146 8.70 0.18 15.09
C ILE A 146 8.45 -1.28 14.75
N CYS A 147 7.72 -1.58 13.67
CA CYS A 147 7.41 -2.94 13.28
C CYS A 147 8.56 -3.63 12.50
N THR A 148 8.64 -4.95 12.66
CA THR A 148 9.64 -5.80 12.02
C THR A 148 9.19 -6.25 10.64
N ALA A 149 7.90 -6.54 10.49
CA ALA A 149 7.29 -6.99 9.24
C ALA A 149 5.78 -6.67 9.24
N CYS A 150 5.15 -6.76 8.07
CA CYS A 150 3.75 -6.43 7.88
C CYS A 150 3.03 -7.45 6.98
N VAL A 151 1.76 -7.71 7.29
CA VAL A 151 0.80 -8.31 6.37
C VAL A 151 -0.22 -7.24 6.00
N ALA A 152 -0.33 -6.88 4.74
CA ALA A 152 -1.22 -5.81 4.31
C ALA A 152 -2.18 -6.25 3.21
N SER A 153 -3.43 -5.77 3.28
CA SER A 153 -4.37 -5.86 2.16
C SER A 153 -3.88 -5.04 0.96
N SER A 154 -4.26 -5.44 -0.25
CA SER A 154 -3.94 -4.68 -1.47
C SER A 154 -4.56 -3.29 -1.43
N GLY A 155 -3.76 -2.27 -1.77
CA GLY A 155 -4.19 -0.88 -1.80
C GLY A 155 -3.00 0.08 -1.63
N THR A 156 -3.30 1.34 -1.29
CA THR A 156 -2.28 2.35 -0.97
C THR A 156 -1.42 1.98 0.22
N ALA A 157 -1.95 1.20 1.16
CA ALA A 157 -1.23 0.73 2.33
C ALA A 157 0.08 0.00 1.98
N THR A 158 0.09 -0.80 0.91
CA THR A 158 1.31 -1.50 0.46
C THR A 158 2.37 -0.55 -0.09
N LEU A 159 1.96 0.57 -0.68
CA LEU A 159 2.91 1.61 -1.08
C LEU A 159 3.43 2.37 0.14
N GLU A 160 2.58 2.65 1.12
CA GLU A 160 2.98 3.31 2.37
C GLU A 160 3.99 2.46 3.14
N THR A 161 3.75 1.14 3.29
CA THR A 161 4.71 0.23 3.93
C THR A 161 6.03 0.16 3.17
N ALA A 162 6.00 0.14 1.83
CA ALA A 162 7.21 0.17 1.02
C ALA A 162 7.98 1.49 1.17
N LEU A 163 7.28 2.63 1.25
CA LEU A 163 7.90 3.94 1.51
C LEU A 163 8.46 4.04 2.95
N MET A 164 7.92 3.29 3.89
CA MET A 164 8.46 3.15 5.25
C MET A 164 9.55 2.07 5.37
N GLU A 165 9.95 1.45 4.25
CA GLU A 165 10.96 0.39 4.21
C GLU A 165 10.60 -0.83 5.08
N LEU A 166 9.31 -1.07 5.29
CA LEU A 166 8.80 -2.15 6.13
C LEU A 166 8.57 -3.41 5.27
N PRO A 167 9.27 -4.53 5.53
CA PRO A 167 9.03 -5.81 4.87
C PRO A 167 7.55 -6.20 4.95
N THR A 168 6.92 -6.38 3.80
CA THR A 168 5.46 -6.53 3.72
C THR A 168 5.08 -7.68 2.80
N VAL A 169 4.15 -8.54 3.25
CA VAL A 169 3.41 -9.49 2.42
C VAL A 169 2.07 -8.88 2.06
N LEU A 170 1.79 -8.77 0.78
CA LEU A 170 0.47 -8.36 0.30
C LEU A 170 -0.45 -9.56 0.26
N VAL A 171 -1.63 -9.43 0.85
CA VAL A 171 -2.70 -10.42 0.79
C VAL A 171 -3.96 -9.82 0.19
N TYR A 172 -4.64 -10.57 -0.68
CA TYR A 172 -5.88 -10.10 -1.26
C TYR A 172 -6.81 -11.24 -1.68
N LYS A 173 -8.09 -11.09 -1.31
CA LYS A 173 -9.16 -12.01 -1.72
C LYS A 173 -10.32 -11.23 -2.33
N LEU A 174 -10.77 -11.66 -3.49
CA LEU A 174 -11.99 -11.20 -4.15
C LEU A 174 -13.04 -12.31 -4.13
N ALA A 175 -14.30 -11.94 -4.17
CA ALA A 175 -15.36 -12.91 -4.42
C ALA A 175 -15.07 -13.67 -5.72
N PRO A 176 -15.35 -14.98 -5.81
CA PRO A 176 -14.96 -15.83 -6.95
C PRO A 176 -15.40 -15.27 -8.32
N VAL A 177 -16.62 -14.75 -8.41
CA VAL A 177 -17.14 -14.14 -9.64
C VAL A 177 -16.34 -12.87 -10.01
N THR A 178 -16.04 -12.03 -9.02
CA THR A 178 -15.24 -10.80 -9.23
C THR A 178 -13.82 -11.14 -9.66
N TRP A 179 -13.23 -12.17 -9.08
CA TRP A 179 -11.90 -12.66 -9.45
C TRP A 179 -11.86 -13.18 -10.89
N PHE A 180 -12.84 -13.99 -11.28
CA PHE A 180 -12.96 -14.47 -12.66
C PHE A 180 -13.05 -13.31 -13.66
N LEU A 181 -13.92 -12.34 -13.38
CA LEU A 181 -14.05 -11.14 -14.24
C LEU A 181 -12.77 -10.28 -14.22
N ALA A 182 -12.13 -10.15 -13.08
CA ALA A 182 -10.86 -9.41 -12.97
C ALA A 182 -9.80 -10.06 -13.85
N ASN A 183 -9.60 -11.37 -13.80
CA ASN A 183 -8.64 -12.09 -14.63
C ASN A 183 -8.93 -11.97 -16.14
N LEU A 184 -10.20 -11.83 -16.52
CA LEU A 184 -10.57 -11.64 -17.92
C LEU A 184 -10.32 -10.23 -18.44
N LEU A 185 -10.52 -9.22 -17.57
CA LEU A 185 -10.53 -7.81 -17.94
C LEU A 185 -9.24 -7.07 -17.58
N VAL A 186 -8.54 -7.52 -16.56
CA VAL A 186 -7.34 -6.84 -16.01
C VAL A 186 -6.08 -7.51 -16.55
N HIS A 187 -5.30 -6.74 -17.29
CA HIS A 187 -4.08 -7.22 -17.97
C HIS A 187 -2.82 -6.68 -17.28
N VAL A 188 -2.78 -6.79 -15.94
CA VAL A 188 -1.60 -6.37 -15.17
C VAL A 188 -0.97 -7.58 -14.48
N LYS A 189 0.35 -7.58 -14.42
CA LYS A 189 1.12 -8.69 -13.86
C LYS A 189 1.06 -8.73 -12.33
N TYR A 190 0.88 -7.58 -11.68
CA TYR A 190 0.93 -7.41 -10.24
C TYR A 190 -0.32 -6.71 -9.70
N ALA A 191 -0.71 -7.04 -8.47
CA ALA A 191 -1.83 -6.42 -7.76
C ALA A 191 -1.38 -5.28 -6.83
N GLY A 192 -0.13 -5.30 -6.38
CA GLY A 192 0.45 -4.31 -5.47
C GLY A 192 1.10 -3.14 -6.21
N LEU A 193 0.90 -1.94 -5.70
CA LEU A 193 1.50 -0.72 -6.26
C LEU A 193 3.04 -0.75 -6.27
N PRO A 194 3.75 -1.27 -5.24
CA PRO A 194 5.21 -1.38 -5.30
C PRO A 194 5.69 -2.22 -6.47
N ASN A 195 5.09 -3.39 -6.70
CA ASN A 195 5.47 -4.30 -7.78
C ASN A 195 5.13 -3.73 -9.16
N LEU A 196 3.97 -3.07 -9.30
CA LEU A 196 3.59 -2.35 -10.52
C LEU A 196 4.58 -1.24 -10.85
N LEU A 197 5.00 -0.48 -9.85
CA LEU A 197 5.95 0.62 -10.02
C LEU A 197 7.32 0.10 -10.44
N MET A 198 7.76 -1.00 -9.83
CA MET A 198 9.07 -1.60 -10.11
C MET A 198 9.09 -2.49 -11.36
N GLY A 199 7.92 -2.91 -11.86
CA GLY A 199 7.81 -3.89 -12.95
C GLY A 199 8.30 -5.29 -12.58
N ARG A 200 8.62 -5.53 -11.31
CA ARG A 200 9.06 -6.80 -10.71
C ARG A 200 8.49 -6.98 -9.32
N GLU A 201 8.51 -8.19 -8.80
CA GLU A 201 8.13 -8.45 -7.43
C GLU A 201 9.21 -7.95 -6.46
N VAL A 202 8.83 -7.02 -5.58
CA VAL A 202 9.61 -6.51 -4.45
C VAL A 202 8.84 -6.68 -3.13
N THR A 203 7.53 -6.87 -3.24
CA THR A 203 6.61 -7.19 -2.16
C THR A 203 5.90 -8.49 -2.57
N PRO A 204 6.08 -9.61 -1.88
CA PRO A 204 5.40 -10.87 -2.20
C PRO A 204 3.88 -10.69 -2.20
N GLU A 205 3.20 -11.26 -3.21
CA GLU A 205 1.76 -11.17 -3.39
C GLU A 205 1.08 -12.54 -3.22
N LEU A 206 0.25 -12.64 -2.22
CA LEU A 206 -0.58 -13.82 -1.96
C LEU A 206 -2.04 -13.50 -2.34
N LEU A 207 -2.48 -14.01 -3.48
CA LEU A 207 -3.79 -13.74 -4.05
C LEU A 207 -4.67 -14.99 -3.95
N GLN A 208 -5.94 -14.82 -3.64
CA GLN A 208 -6.98 -15.85 -3.60
C GLN A 208 -6.58 -17.05 -2.71
N ASP A 209 -6.42 -18.24 -3.27
CA ASP A 209 -6.10 -19.47 -2.53
C ASP A 209 -4.70 -19.43 -1.92
N ARG A 210 -3.78 -18.67 -2.50
CA ARG A 210 -2.45 -18.43 -1.93
C ARG A 210 -2.49 -17.52 -0.71
N ALA A 211 -3.56 -16.72 -0.52
CA ALA A 211 -3.77 -15.90 0.66
C ALA A 211 -4.28 -16.78 1.82
N ASN A 212 -3.39 -17.53 2.45
CA ASN A 212 -3.64 -18.41 3.59
C ASN A 212 -2.55 -18.24 4.65
N ALA A 213 -2.81 -18.74 5.84
CA ALA A 213 -1.93 -18.55 7.00
C ALA A 213 -0.56 -19.19 6.82
N GLU A 214 -0.48 -20.36 6.21
CA GLU A 214 0.76 -21.10 5.97
C GLU A 214 1.71 -20.27 5.08
N ASN A 215 1.23 -19.83 3.92
CA ASN A 215 2.04 -19.03 2.98
C ASN A 215 2.46 -17.68 3.58
N ILE A 216 1.60 -17.03 4.39
CA ILE A 216 1.95 -15.80 5.10
C ILE A 216 3.10 -16.08 6.08
N THR A 217 2.97 -17.15 6.87
CA THR A 217 3.98 -17.55 7.85
C THR A 217 5.31 -17.86 7.18
N ASP A 218 5.31 -18.64 6.09
CA ASP A 218 6.51 -19.05 5.37
C ASP A 218 7.30 -17.87 4.80
N ILE A 219 6.63 -16.78 4.42
CA ILE A 219 7.28 -15.58 3.92
C ILE A 219 7.78 -14.70 5.08
N LEU A 220 6.99 -14.54 6.15
CA LEU A 220 7.34 -13.64 7.25
C LEU A 220 8.42 -14.21 8.16
N LEU A 221 8.37 -15.52 8.46
CA LEU A 221 9.25 -16.15 9.42
C LEU A 221 10.74 -15.92 9.12
N PRO A 222 11.22 -16.08 7.87
CA PRO A 222 12.60 -15.77 7.53
C PRO A 222 13.03 -14.32 7.80
N TRP A 223 12.11 -13.35 7.69
CA TRP A 223 12.41 -11.94 8.00
C TRP A 223 12.40 -11.64 9.49
N ILE A 224 11.69 -12.47 10.27
CA ILE A 224 11.58 -12.34 11.72
C ILE A 224 12.81 -12.97 12.39
N GLU A 225 13.21 -14.16 11.95
CA GLU A 225 14.31 -14.94 12.52
C GLU A 225 15.69 -14.42 12.07
N ASP A 226 15.81 -14.00 10.82
CA ASP A 226 17.10 -13.70 10.18
C ASP A 226 17.18 -12.22 9.76
N GLU A 227 18.01 -11.46 10.48
CA GLU A 227 18.20 -10.04 10.23
C GLU A 227 18.81 -9.76 8.85
N GLU A 228 19.67 -10.61 8.34
CA GLU A 228 20.29 -10.43 7.03
C GLU A 228 19.28 -10.63 5.90
N LYS A 229 18.40 -11.62 6.02
CA LYS A 229 17.30 -11.80 5.06
C LYS A 229 16.33 -10.60 5.09
N ARG A 230 16.03 -10.09 6.28
CA ARG A 230 15.22 -8.88 6.42
C ARG A 230 15.89 -7.66 5.79
N LYS A 231 17.16 -7.42 6.08
CA LYS A 231 17.94 -6.32 5.48
C LYS A 231 17.96 -6.40 3.96
N LYS A 232 18.17 -7.61 3.40
CA LYS A 232 18.15 -7.82 1.96
C LYS A 232 16.81 -7.40 1.34
N ASN A 233 15.68 -7.77 1.96
CA ASN A 233 14.36 -7.35 1.49
C ASN A 233 14.17 -5.82 1.61
N ILE A 234 14.63 -5.21 2.71
CA ILE A 234 14.60 -3.75 2.88
C ILE A 234 15.36 -3.04 1.75
N GLU A 235 16.54 -3.51 1.36
CA GLU A 235 17.30 -2.90 0.26
C GLU A 235 16.54 -2.99 -1.08
N GLU A 236 15.82 -4.08 -1.33
CA GLU A 236 14.96 -4.19 -2.51
C GLU A 236 13.77 -3.23 -2.47
N ILE A 237 13.16 -3.06 -1.30
CA ILE A 237 12.01 -2.14 -1.09
C ILE A 237 12.44 -0.67 -1.21
N LYS A 238 13.65 -0.30 -0.79
CA LYS A 238 14.18 1.08 -0.91
C LYS A 238 14.16 1.62 -2.35
N GLU A 239 14.25 0.74 -3.33
CA GLU A 239 14.17 1.14 -4.73
C GLU A 239 12.79 1.70 -5.11
N VAL A 240 11.72 1.30 -4.40
CA VAL A 240 10.35 1.84 -4.61
C VAL A 240 10.32 3.34 -4.38
N ARG A 241 10.98 3.83 -3.32
CA ARG A 241 11.06 5.27 -3.03
C ARG A 241 11.80 6.02 -4.15
N LYS A 242 12.88 5.45 -4.69
CA LYS A 242 13.62 6.04 -5.81
C LYS A 242 12.77 6.10 -7.08
N ALA A 243 12.00 5.05 -7.36
CA ALA A 243 11.12 4.96 -8.53
C ALA A 243 9.91 5.91 -8.47
N GLN A 244 9.46 6.30 -7.28
CA GLN A 244 8.41 7.30 -7.07
C GLN A 244 8.84 8.71 -7.52
N GLY A 245 10.13 8.95 -7.69
CA GLY A 245 10.70 10.26 -7.98
C GLY A 245 11.05 11.06 -6.73
N SER A 246 11.70 12.19 -6.93
CA SER A 246 12.03 13.13 -5.86
C SER A 246 10.77 13.70 -5.21
N GLY A 247 10.81 14.01 -3.92
CA GLY A 247 9.76 14.73 -3.22
C GLY A 247 9.33 16.03 -3.94
N GLY A 248 8.31 16.72 -3.45
CA GLY A 248 7.78 17.96 -4.04
C GLY A 248 6.67 17.73 -5.09
N ALA A 249 6.02 16.55 -5.08
CA ALA A 249 4.90 16.24 -5.98
C ALA A 249 3.76 17.27 -5.87
N VAL A 250 3.42 17.70 -4.66
CA VAL A 250 2.38 18.70 -4.40
C VAL A 250 2.74 20.05 -5.01
N HIS A 251 3.99 20.48 -4.90
CA HIS A 251 4.46 21.74 -5.53
C HIS A 251 4.44 21.66 -7.06
N ARG A 252 4.88 20.54 -7.64
CA ARG A 252 4.83 20.34 -9.10
C ARG A 252 3.41 20.37 -9.64
N VAL A 253 2.47 19.74 -8.93
CA VAL A 253 1.04 19.78 -9.30
C VAL A 253 0.47 21.20 -9.20
N ALA A 254 0.74 21.92 -8.10
CA ALA A 254 0.26 23.29 -7.92
C ALA A 254 0.78 24.19 -9.07
N ARG A 255 2.06 24.11 -9.39
CA ARG A 255 2.64 24.85 -10.52
C ARG A 255 1.99 24.48 -11.84
N LEU A 256 1.85 23.19 -12.13
CA LEU A 256 1.21 22.71 -13.35
C LEU A 256 -0.22 23.23 -13.50
N ILE A 257 -0.99 23.32 -12.41
CA ILE A 257 -2.36 23.85 -12.42
C ILE A 257 -2.34 25.34 -12.77
N VAL A 258 -1.49 26.14 -12.13
CA VAL A 258 -1.36 27.58 -12.37
C VAL A 258 -0.94 27.85 -13.81
N ASP A 259 0.09 27.17 -14.31
CA ASP A 259 0.59 27.32 -15.66
C ASP A 259 -0.48 26.94 -16.71
N THR A 260 -1.21 25.85 -16.48
CA THR A 260 -2.29 25.40 -17.37
C THR A 260 -3.46 26.39 -17.38
N ALA A 261 -3.85 26.91 -16.22
CA ALA A 261 -4.93 27.89 -16.11
C ALA A 261 -4.55 29.21 -16.80
N GLY A 262 -3.33 29.70 -16.59
CA GLY A 262 -2.83 30.90 -17.26
C GLY A 262 -2.79 30.77 -18.79
N ALA A 263 -2.34 29.62 -19.31
CA ALA A 263 -2.33 29.35 -20.74
C ALA A 263 -3.73 29.29 -21.38
N VAL A 264 -4.74 28.84 -20.64
CA VAL A 264 -6.14 28.80 -21.11
C VAL A 264 -6.75 30.22 -21.14
N HIS A 265 -6.48 31.05 -20.11
CA HIS A 265 -6.97 32.43 -20.08
C HIS A 265 -6.36 33.31 -21.16
N GLY A 266 -5.05 33.21 -21.36
CA GLY A 266 -4.36 34.00 -22.43
C GLY A 266 -4.74 33.61 -23.88
N ARG A 267 -5.40 32.47 -24.10
CA ARG A 267 -6.00 32.08 -25.39
C ARG A 267 -7.38 32.66 -25.64
N LYS A 268 -8.11 33.09 -24.59
CA LYS A 268 -9.45 33.70 -24.71
C LYS A 268 -9.39 35.20 -24.95
N GLU A 269 -8.22 35.83 -24.78
CA GLU A 269 -8.01 37.26 -24.98
C GLU A 269 -7.36 37.58 -26.35
N LYS A 270 -7.15 36.57 -27.20
CA LYS A 270 -6.71 36.70 -28.60
C LYS A 270 -7.80 36.19 -29.52
#